data_238f260d53c0be4e77bb9be480b01301
#
_entry.id   238f260d53c0be4e77bb9be480b01301
#
_cell.length_a   1.000
_cell.length_b   1.000
_cell.length_c   1.000
_cell.angle_alpha   90.00
_cell.angle_beta   90.00
_cell.angle_gamma   90.00
#
_symmetry.space_group_name_H-M   'P 1'
#
loop_
_entity.id
_entity.type
_entity.pdbx_description
1 polymer ?
#
loop_
_entity_poly.entity_id
_entity_poly.type
_entity_poly.pdbx_seq_one_letter_code
_entity_poly.pdbx_strand_id
1 'polypeptide(L)'
;PSQILDSILKAYKTKYGEEITCIEENVEYANSFYRLLRNLYMHGSLSKEKDRCTLFNYAGVTNGLKTFGIDTIIIADNDFLFKALDCLKTILVCVDDAFTQQLSEEQKQLMMAKDIIREAINNYPPEMPGLEDEYPPFCSIRIHRLLYEAESLLLYVAKQGNAEAQMLLADLYISAFETPQKKKGFFWLKKAVAQNYLPAIQMLREVNH
;
A
#
# COMPACT_ATOMS: atom_id res chain seq x y z
N PRO A 1 -2.13 -6.61 16.69
CA PRO A 1 -2.26 -6.88 15.24
C PRO A 1 -3.55 -7.63 14.92
N SER A 2 -3.94 -8.65 15.72
CA SER A 2 -5.17 -9.43 15.48
C SER A 2 -6.42 -8.56 15.47
N GLN A 3 -6.58 -7.66 16.43
CA GLN A 3 -7.76 -6.79 16.52
C GLN A 3 -7.93 -5.87 15.29
N ILE A 4 -6.84 -5.41 14.71
CA ILE A 4 -6.88 -4.57 13.50
C ILE A 4 -7.33 -5.42 12.31
N LEU A 5 -6.74 -6.61 12.12
CA LEU A 5 -7.12 -7.51 11.04
C LEU A 5 -8.58 -7.96 11.18
N ASP A 6 -8.99 -8.39 12.39
CA ASP A 6 -10.39 -8.78 12.66
C ASP A 6 -11.37 -7.64 12.37
N SER A 7 -10.97 -6.38 12.67
CA SER A 7 -11.77 -5.20 12.37
C SER A 7 -11.88 -4.95 10.87
N ILE A 8 -10.79 -5.14 10.11
CA ILE A 8 -10.77 -5.02 8.64
C ILE A 8 -11.67 -6.09 8.02
N LEU A 9 -11.50 -7.35 8.41
CA LEU A 9 -12.31 -8.46 7.89
C LEU A 9 -13.79 -8.28 8.18
N LYS A 10 -14.13 -7.83 9.40
CA LYS A 10 -15.50 -7.52 9.78
C LYS A 10 -16.08 -6.35 8.97
N ALA A 11 -15.29 -5.29 8.78
CA ALA A 11 -15.70 -4.14 7.97
C ALA A 11 -15.94 -4.54 6.51
N TYR A 12 -15.07 -5.38 5.93
CA TYR A 12 -15.21 -5.92 4.59
C TYR A 12 -16.52 -6.72 4.46
N LYS A 13 -16.74 -7.69 5.36
CA LYS A 13 -17.98 -8.50 5.38
C LYS A 13 -19.23 -7.63 5.54
N THR A 14 -19.18 -6.63 6.42
CA THR A 14 -20.32 -5.72 6.64
C THR A 14 -20.64 -4.90 5.39
N LYS A 15 -19.60 -4.46 4.67
CA LYS A 15 -19.77 -3.58 3.51
C LYS A 15 -20.18 -4.33 2.25
N TYR A 16 -19.61 -5.52 2.02
CA TYR A 16 -19.73 -6.24 0.75
C TYR A 16 -20.55 -7.54 0.86
N GLY A 17 -20.86 -8.00 2.07
CA GLY A 17 -21.59 -9.25 2.30
C GLY A 17 -20.77 -10.54 2.10
N GLU A 18 -19.49 -10.43 1.77
CA GLU A 18 -18.59 -11.52 1.45
C GLU A 18 -17.50 -11.71 2.53
N GLU A 19 -16.92 -12.89 2.60
CA GLU A 19 -15.79 -13.20 3.48
C GLU A 19 -14.50 -13.38 2.66
N ILE A 20 -13.37 -12.92 3.22
CA ILE A 20 -12.06 -13.17 2.63
C ILE A 20 -11.58 -14.53 3.15
N THR A 21 -11.77 -15.60 2.39
CA THR A 21 -11.52 -16.99 2.83
C THR A 21 -10.09 -17.48 2.59
N CYS A 22 -9.36 -16.87 1.67
CA CYS A 22 -8.02 -17.33 1.27
C CYS A 22 -6.91 -17.15 2.33
N ILE A 23 -7.23 -16.60 3.50
CA ILE A 23 -6.25 -16.23 4.53
C ILE A 23 -6.44 -16.97 5.86
N GLU A 24 -7.42 -17.86 6.00
CA GLU A 24 -7.76 -18.48 7.30
C GLU A 24 -6.57 -19.13 7.99
N GLU A 25 -5.81 -19.99 7.28
CA GLU A 25 -4.63 -20.64 7.85
C GLU A 25 -3.53 -19.65 8.24
N ASN A 26 -3.31 -18.62 7.42
CA ASN A 26 -2.30 -17.59 7.69
C ASN A 26 -2.71 -16.69 8.86
N VAL A 27 -4.00 -16.37 8.98
CA VAL A 27 -4.56 -15.62 10.11
C VAL A 27 -4.46 -16.45 11.39
N GLU A 28 -4.78 -17.74 11.34
CA GLU A 28 -4.62 -18.64 12.49
C GLU A 28 -3.16 -18.73 12.92
N TYR A 29 -2.23 -18.90 11.98
CA TYR A 29 -0.81 -18.91 12.25
C TYR A 29 -0.33 -17.60 12.90
N ALA A 30 -0.72 -16.46 12.32
CA ALA A 30 -0.36 -15.14 12.83
C ALA A 30 -0.92 -14.88 14.25
N ASN A 31 -2.16 -15.27 14.50
CA ASN A 31 -2.82 -15.07 15.80
C ASN A 31 -2.36 -16.06 16.87
N SER A 32 -2.19 -17.31 16.51
CA SER A 32 -1.92 -18.38 17.51
C SER A 32 -0.43 -18.57 17.79
N PHE A 33 0.40 -18.45 16.76
CA PHE A 33 1.83 -18.68 16.90
C PHE A 33 2.62 -17.37 17.04
N TYR A 34 2.58 -16.50 16.03
CA TYR A 34 3.44 -15.32 16.01
C TYR A 34 3.14 -14.34 17.15
N ARG A 35 1.85 -14.16 17.46
CA ARG A 35 1.43 -13.33 18.61
C ARG A 35 1.93 -13.90 19.93
N LEU A 36 1.84 -15.22 20.10
CA LEU A 36 2.27 -15.86 21.36
C LEU A 36 3.79 -15.82 21.51
N LEU A 37 4.54 -16.07 20.43
CA LEU A 37 6.00 -15.97 20.42
C LEU A 37 6.47 -14.54 20.75
N ARG A 38 5.85 -13.55 20.14
CA ARG A 38 6.14 -12.14 20.45
C ARG A 38 5.82 -11.80 21.90
N ASN A 39 4.69 -12.28 22.45
CA ASN A 39 4.31 -12.01 23.82
C ASN A 39 5.29 -12.68 24.80
N LEU A 40 5.73 -13.90 24.52
CA LEU A 40 6.76 -14.58 25.31
C LEU A 40 8.06 -13.78 25.33
N TYR A 41 8.51 -13.32 24.15
CA TYR A 41 9.73 -12.52 24.02
C TYR A 41 9.65 -11.19 24.77
N MET A 42 8.53 -10.47 24.63
CA MET A 42 8.37 -9.13 25.24
C MET A 42 8.13 -9.15 26.74
N HIS A 43 7.47 -10.17 27.26
CA HIS A 43 7.03 -10.24 28.66
C HIS A 43 7.71 -11.36 29.47
N GLY A 44 8.59 -12.16 28.85
CA GLY A 44 9.30 -13.25 29.49
C GLY A 44 8.44 -14.44 29.91
N SER A 45 7.11 -14.37 29.76
CA SER A 45 6.20 -15.46 30.15
C SER A 45 4.86 -15.37 29.45
N LEU A 46 4.18 -16.51 29.36
CA LEU A 46 2.77 -16.62 28.97
C LEU A 46 1.94 -17.03 30.19
N SER A 47 0.96 -16.22 30.56
CA SER A 47 0.14 -16.40 31.74
C SER A 47 -0.82 -17.59 31.65
N LYS A 48 -1.27 -17.94 30.44
CA LYS A 48 -2.24 -19.01 30.22
C LYS A 48 -1.56 -20.28 29.75
N GLU A 49 -1.85 -21.40 30.43
CA GLU A 49 -1.33 -22.71 30.04
C GLU A 49 -1.71 -23.12 28.61
N LYS A 50 -2.96 -22.84 28.20
CA LYS A 50 -3.41 -23.05 26.80
C LYS A 50 -2.52 -22.35 25.79
N ASP A 51 -2.14 -21.10 26.05
CA ASP A 51 -1.30 -20.31 25.16
C ASP A 51 0.12 -20.90 25.07
N ARG A 52 0.65 -21.41 26.19
CA ARG A 52 1.93 -22.14 26.23
C ARG A 52 1.87 -23.40 25.38
N CYS A 53 0.89 -24.27 25.62
CA CYS A 53 0.71 -25.51 24.83
C CYS A 53 0.59 -25.21 23.34
N THR A 54 -0.21 -24.21 22.96
CA THR A 54 -0.36 -23.80 21.57
C THR A 54 0.98 -23.36 20.96
N LEU A 55 1.72 -22.51 21.65
CA LEU A 55 3.02 -22.02 21.17
C LEU A 55 4.03 -23.17 20.98
N PHE A 56 4.12 -24.08 21.95
CA PHE A 56 5.04 -25.21 21.89
C PHE A 56 4.67 -26.20 20.76
N ASN A 57 3.40 -26.44 20.54
CA ASN A 57 2.95 -27.29 19.42
C ASN A 57 3.38 -26.69 18.07
N TYR A 58 3.21 -25.39 17.88
CA TYR A 58 3.66 -24.72 16.65
C TYR A 58 5.19 -24.70 16.54
N ALA A 59 5.91 -24.46 17.64
CA ALA A 59 7.36 -24.44 17.63
C ALA A 59 7.96 -25.82 17.27
N GLY A 60 7.33 -26.89 17.71
CA GLY A 60 7.77 -28.25 17.43
C GLY A 60 7.70 -28.64 15.96
N VAL A 61 6.86 -27.99 15.15
CA VAL A 61 6.68 -28.24 13.71
C VAL A 61 7.17 -27.10 12.80
N THR A 62 7.71 -26.05 13.38
CA THR A 62 8.17 -24.86 12.63
C THR A 62 9.68 -24.94 12.41
N ASN A 63 10.10 -24.87 11.15
CA ASN A 63 11.52 -24.81 10.81
C ASN A 63 12.18 -23.58 11.47
N GLY A 64 13.41 -23.74 11.91
CA GLY A 64 14.17 -22.67 12.55
C GLY A 64 13.91 -22.50 14.05
N LEU A 65 12.96 -23.24 14.63
CA LEU A 65 12.70 -23.27 16.07
C LEU A 65 12.95 -24.66 16.63
N LYS A 66 13.45 -24.70 17.87
CA LYS A 66 13.61 -25.94 18.66
C LYS A 66 13.02 -25.73 20.02
N THR A 67 12.37 -26.75 20.53
CA THR A 67 11.90 -26.79 21.92
C THR A 67 12.97 -27.48 22.80
N PHE A 68 13.19 -26.94 23.99
CA PHE A 68 14.05 -27.56 24.99
C PHE A 68 13.31 -27.59 26.31
N GLY A 69 13.08 -28.79 26.84
CA GLY A 69 12.21 -28.96 28.00
C GLY A 69 10.75 -28.61 27.69
N ILE A 70 10.03 -28.13 28.68
CA ILE A 70 8.59 -27.83 28.63
C ILE A 70 8.29 -26.33 28.51
N ASP A 71 9.31 -25.47 28.53
CA ASP A 71 9.15 -24.02 28.68
C ASP A 71 10.14 -23.19 27.86
N THR A 72 11.07 -23.84 27.16
CA THR A 72 12.13 -23.12 26.41
C THR A 72 11.99 -23.34 24.90
N ILE A 73 11.99 -22.25 24.15
CA ILE A 73 12.05 -22.24 22.67
C ILE A 73 13.38 -21.62 22.26
N ILE A 74 14.12 -22.33 21.43
CA ILE A 74 15.40 -21.89 20.91
C ILE A 74 15.24 -21.52 19.43
N ILE A 75 15.71 -20.36 19.07
CA ILE A 75 15.82 -19.92 17.68
C ILE A 75 17.07 -20.58 17.10
N ALA A 76 16.89 -21.58 16.20
CA ALA A 76 18.00 -22.31 15.60
C ALA A 76 18.50 -21.62 14.33
N ASP A 77 17.59 -21.00 13.57
CA ASP A 77 17.88 -20.23 12.36
C ASP A 77 16.73 -19.22 12.11
N ASN A 78 16.75 -18.56 10.96
CA ASN A 78 15.79 -17.50 10.62
C ASN A 78 14.58 -18.00 9.80
N ASP A 79 14.45 -19.29 9.51
CA ASP A 79 13.37 -19.82 8.66
C ASP A 79 11.99 -19.48 9.19
N PHE A 80 11.81 -19.46 10.52
CA PHE A 80 10.55 -19.06 11.13
C PHE A 80 10.18 -17.59 10.86
N LEU A 81 11.18 -16.70 10.78
CA LEU A 81 10.96 -15.29 10.43
C LEU A 81 10.50 -15.16 8.97
N PHE A 82 11.13 -15.89 8.06
CA PHE A 82 10.73 -15.88 6.65
C PHE A 82 9.31 -16.40 6.48
N LYS A 83 8.95 -17.48 7.18
CA LYS A 83 7.58 -17.99 7.17
C LYS A 83 6.56 -16.99 7.73
N ALA A 84 6.90 -16.30 8.83
CA ALA A 84 6.04 -15.27 9.40
C ALA A 84 5.84 -14.08 8.45
N LEU A 85 6.92 -13.63 7.78
CA LEU A 85 6.86 -12.57 6.78
C LEU A 85 6.02 -12.99 5.56
N ASP A 86 6.14 -14.24 5.12
CA ASP A 86 5.38 -14.77 4.00
C ASP A 86 3.88 -14.88 4.32
N CYS A 87 3.55 -15.34 5.53
CA CYS A 87 2.17 -15.31 6.03
C CYS A 87 1.58 -13.89 6.04
N LEU A 88 2.32 -12.91 6.57
CA LEU A 88 1.87 -11.53 6.60
C LEU A 88 1.70 -10.96 5.20
N LYS A 89 2.64 -11.23 4.30
CA LYS A 89 2.55 -10.83 2.89
C LYS A 89 1.31 -11.43 2.23
N THR A 90 1.05 -12.71 2.43
CA THR A 90 -0.13 -13.40 1.88
C THR A 90 -1.42 -12.77 2.40
N ILE A 91 -1.51 -12.48 3.69
CA ILE A 91 -2.68 -11.80 4.28
C ILE A 91 -2.88 -10.42 3.63
N LEU A 92 -1.82 -9.63 3.49
CA LEU A 92 -1.91 -8.28 2.91
C LEU A 92 -2.36 -8.34 1.45
N VAL A 93 -1.79 -9.25 0.65
CA VAL A 93 -2.15 -9.43 -0.76
C VAL A 93 -3.62 -9.87 -0.87
N CYS A 94 -4.07 -10.86 -0.10
CA CYS A 94 -5.45 -11.31 -0.14
C CYS A 94 -6.46 -10.22 0.26
N VAL A 95 -6.12 -9.40 1.25
CA VAL A 95 -6.97 -8.26 1.65
C VAL A 95 -7.00 -7.20 0.54
N ASP A 96 -5.85 -6.86 -0.01
CA ASP A 96 -5.74 -5.87 -1.10
C ASP A 96 -6.50 -6.33 -2.35
N ASP A 97 -6.32 -7.57 -2.76
CA ASP A 97 -7.04 -8.17 -3.89
C ASP A 97 -8.56 -8.15 -3.68
N ALA A 98 -9.02 -8.54 -2.49
CA ALA A 98 -10.45 -8.54 -2.17
C ALA A 98 -11.06 -7.13 -2.26
N PHE A 99 -10.39 -6.11 -1.71
CA PHE A 99 -10.84 -4.74 -1.84
C PHE A 99 -10.77 -4.22 -3.27
N THR A 100 -9.71 -4.57 -4.01
CA THR A 100 -9.51 -4.15 -5.40
C THR A 100 -10.56 -4.72 -6.32
N GLN A 101 -11.01 -5.97 -6.10
CA GLN A 101 -12.09 -6.60 -6.87
C GLN A 101 -13.42 -5.84 -6.77
N GLN A 102 -13.67 -5.16 -5.66
CA GLN A 102 -14.89 -4.37 -5.42
C GLN A 102 -14.85 -2.95 -6.01
N LEU A 103 -13.70 -2.54 -6.56
CA LEU A 103 -13.56 -1.22 -7.18
C LEU A 103 -14.15 -1.23 -8.60
N SER A 104 -14.80 -0.11 -8.98
CA SER A 104 -15.16 0.11 -10.38
C SER A 104 -13.90 0.25 -11.25
N GLU A 105 -14.04 0.06 -12.56
CA GLU A 105 -12.92 0.21 -13.49
C GLU A 105 -12.28 1.60 -13.43
N GLU A 106 -13.11 2.65 -13.26
CA GLU A 106 -12.62 4.01 -13.05
C GLU A 106 -11.80 4.16 -11.79
N GLN A 107 -12.24 3.55 -10.68
CA GLN A 107 -11.52 3.57 -9.42
C GLN A 107 -10.19 2.83 -9.50
N LYS A 108 -10.15 1.68 -10.18
CA LYS A 108 -8.92 0.93 -10.43
C LYS A 108 -7.92 1.76 -11.22
N GLN A 109 -8.35 2.36 -12.31
CA GLN A 109 -7.47 3.19 -13.14
C GLN A 109 -6.97 4.43 -12.40
N LEU A 110 -7.82 5.08 -11.60
CA LEU A 110 -7.40 6.20 -10.76
C LEU A 110 -6.36 5.77 -9.72
N MET A 111 -6.55 4.61 -9.08
CA MET A 111 -5.60 4.06 -8.11
C MET A 111 -4.26 3.73 -8.78
N MET A 112 -4.27 3.04 -9.92
CA MET A 112 -3.07 2.75 -10.71
C MET A 112 -2.32 4.02 -11.09
N ALA A 113 -3.03 5.04 -11.58
CA ALA A 113 -2.42 6.31 -11.94
C ALA A 113 -1.73 6.99 -10.73
N LYS A 114 -2.35 6.97 -9.56
CA LYS A 114 -1.76 7.50 -8.32
C LYS A 114 -0.49 6.74 -7.90
N ASP A 115 -0.49 5.43 -8.04
CA ASP A 115 0.67 4.60 -7.70
C ASP A 115 1.84 4.85 -8.66
N ILE A 116 1.56 4.99 -9.96
CA ILE A 116 2.55 5.36 -10.98
C ILE A 116 3.13 6.76 -10.70
N ILE A 117 2.29 7.74 -10.36
CA ILE A 117 2.76 9.09 -9.99
C ILE A 117 3.65 9.02 -8.75
N ARG A 118 3.26 8.26 -7.73
CA ARG A 118 4.06 8.06 -6.51
C ARG A 118 5.40 7.40 -6.84
N GLU A 119 5.40 6.39 -7.71
CA GLU A 119 6.64 5.78 -8.19
C GLU A 119 7.52 6.79 -8.92
N ALA A 120 6.96 7.62 -9.79
CA ALA A 120 7.71 8.66 -10.49
C ALA A 120 8.34 9.65 -9.51
N ILE A 121 7.58 10.12 -8.50
CA ILE A 121 8.08 11.04 -7.46
C ILE A 121 9.19 10.38 -6.63
N ASN A 122 9.01 9.14 -6.20
CA ASN A 122 9.99 8.42 -5.38
C ASN A 122 11.29 8.09 -6.13
N ASN A 123 11.23 8.02 -7.46
CA ASN A 123 12.40 7.85 -8.32
C ASN A 123 13.02 9.18 -8.76
N TYR A 124 12.42 10.32 -8.36
CA TYR A 124 13.03 11.61 -8.59
C TYR A 124 14.28 11.70 -7.71
N PRO A 125 15.45 11.93 -8.29
CA PRO A 125 16.65 12.04 -7.49
C PRO A 125 16.50 13.22 -6.52
N PRO A 126 16.91 13.09 -5.25
CA PRO A 126 16.91 14.23 -4.33
C PRO A 126 17.76 15.35 -4.92
N GLU A 127 17.26 16.59 -4.84
CA GLU A 127 18.05 17.78 -5.21
C GLU A 127 19.33 17.80 -4.36
N MET A 128 20.44 17.38 -4.95
CA MET A 128 21.76 17.52 -4.33
C MET A 128 22.40 18.78 -4.88
N PRO A 129 22.59 19.81 -4.04
CA PRO A 129 23.27 21.03 -4.47
C PRO A 129 24.68 20.71 -5.02
N GLY A 130 24.93 21.10 -6.25
CA GLY A 130 26.24 20.93 -6.91
C GLY A 130 26.38 19.73 -7.84
N LEU A 131 25.33 18.93 -8.05
CA LEU A 131 25.32 17.81 -9.00
C LEU A 131 24.24 17.97 -10.09
N GLU A 132 23.82 19.19 -10.36
CA GLU A 132 22.74 19.55 -11.27
C GLU A 132 22.95 19.04 -12.71
N ASP A 133 24.21 18.81 -13.12
CA ASP A 133 24.58 18.36 -14.47
C ASP A 133 24.88 16.84 -14.55
N GLU A 134 24.86 16.08 -13.45
CA GLU A 134 25.33 14.67 -13.42
C GLU A 134 24.22 13.63 -13.32
N TYR A 135 22.94 14.00 -13.45
CA TYR A 135 21.87 12.99 -13.45
C TYR A 135 21.96 12.10 -14.68
N PRO A 136 22.04 10.78 -14.52
CA PRO A 136 22.06 9.90 -15.67
C PRO A 136 20.76 10.10 -16.47
N PRO A 137 20.84 10.33 -17.80
CA PRO A 137 19.67 10.55 -18.67
C PRO A 137 18.64 9.42 -18.61
N PHE A 138 19.03 8.29 -18.06
CA PHE A 138 18.17 7.13 -17.85
C PHE A 138 17.08 7.36 -16.78
N CYS A 139 17.35 8.15 -15.74
CA CYS A 139 16.34 8.44 -14.70
C CYS A 139 15.23 9.32 -15.24
N SER A 140 15.57 10.33 -16.04
CA SER A 140 14.58 11.21 -16.67
C SER A 140 13.68 10.46 -17.64
N ILE A 141 14.23 9.58 -18.49
CA ILE A 141 13.46 8.76 -19.44
C ILE A 141 12.45 7.86 -18.71
N ARG A 142 12.84 7.22 -17.62
CA ARG A 142 11.95 6.37 -16.82
C ARG A 142 10.81 7.18 -16.22
N ILE A 143 11.13 8.31 -15.59
CA ILE A 143 10.13 9.21 -14.98
C ILE A 143 9.15 9.70 -16.04
N HIS A 144 9.64 10.19 -17.20
CA HIS A 144 8.76 10.62 -18.29
C HIS A 144 7.82 9.52 -18.74
N ARG A 145 8.31 8.29 -18.91
CA ARG A 145 7.45 7.17 -19.30
C ARG A 145 6.35 6.92 -18.28
N LEU A 146 6.67 6.94 -16.97
CA LEU A 146 5.70 6.79 -15.90
C LEU A 146 4.65 7.91 -15.93
N LEU A 147 5.08 9.17 -16.12
CA LEU A 147 4.16 10.30 -16.19
C LEU A 147 3.21 10.23 -17.42
N TYR A 148 3.68 9.78 -18.58
CA TYR A 148 2.83 9.57 -19.75
C TYR A 148 1.85 8.39 -19.57
N GLU A 149 2.27 7.34 -18.87
CA GLU A 149 1.39 6.23 -18.51
C GLU A 149 0.28 6.70 -17.56
N ALA A 150 0.64 7.45 -16.51
CA ALA A 150 -0.32 8.06 -15.61
C ALA A 150 -1.26 9.04 -16.31
N GLU A 151 -0.76 9.86 -17.24
CA GLU A 151 -1.58 10.76 -18.07
C GLU A 151 -2.67 9.98 -18.81
N SER A 152 -2.32 8.86 -19.44
CA SER A 152 -3.25 8.05 -20.21
C SER A 152 -4.40 7.52 -19.36
N LEU A 153 -4.08 6.99 -18.16
CA LEU A 153 -5.07 6.49 -17.21
C LEU A 153 -5.96 7.61 -16.68
N LEU A 154 -5.35 8.73 -16.27
CA LEU A 154 -6.09 9.89 -15.76
C LEU A 154 -6.99 10.52 -16.82
N LEU A 155 -6.55 10.59 -18.08
CA LEU A 155 -7.37 11.11 -19.19
C LEU A 155 -8.67 10.34 -19.36
N TYR A 156 -8.62 9.02 -19.25
CA TYR A 156 -9.83 8.20 -19.33
C TYR A 156 -10.79 8.56 -18.20
N VAL A 157 -10.32 8.52 -16.95
CA VAL A 157 -11.14 8.78 -15.75
C VAL A 157 -11.62 10.24 -15.67
N ALA A 158 -10.78 11.19 -16.06
CA ALA A 158 -11.13 12.62 -16.11
C ALA A 158 -12.23 12.95 -17.13
N LYS A 159 -12.25 12.23 -18.27
CA LYS A 159 -13.32 12.35 -19.29
C LYS A 159 -14.66 11.82 -18.78
N GLN A 160 -14.67 10.85 -17.86
CA GLN A 160 -15.88 10.35 -17.20
C GLN A 160 -16.42 11.35 -16.16
N GLY A 161 -15.71 12.42 -15.88
CA GLY A 161 -16.17 13.47 -14.98
C GLY A 161 -15.56 13.43 -13.58
N ASN A 162 -14.68 12.50 -13.29
CA ASN A 162 -14.06 12.39 -11.96
C ASN A 162 -13.20 13.61 -11.62
N ALA A 163 -13.59 14.35 -10.58
CA ALA A 163 -12.96 15.62 -10.21
C ALA A 163 -11.52 15.44 -9.70
N GLU A 164 -11.24 14.34 -9.00
CA GLU A 164 -9.91 14.02 -8.52
C GLU A 164 -8.94 13.73 -9.68
N ALA A 165 -9.38 12.92 -10.65
CA ALA A 165 -8.58 12.65 -11.85
C ALA A 165 -8.33 13.92 -12.67
N GLN A 166 -9.33 14.80 -12.76
CA GLN A 166 -9.19 16.09 -13.43
C GLN A 166 -8.15 16.99 -12.74
N MET A 167 -8.14 17.02 -11.41
CA MET A 167 -7.16 17.78 -10.64
C MET A 167 -5.75 17.19 -10.80
N LEU A 168 -5.59 15.87 -10.65
CA LEU A 168 -4.29 15.21 -10.81
C LEU A 168 -3.73 15.40 -12.23
N LEU A 169 -4.59 15.33 -13.25
CA LEU A 169 -4.21 15.60 -14.63
C LEU A 169 -3.79 17.05 -14.84
N ALA A 170 -4.45 17.99 -14.17
CA ALA A 170 -4.06 19.39 -14.18
C ALA A 170 -2.67 19.60 -13.58
N ASP A 171 -2.39 18.95 -12.45
CA ASP A 171 -1.10 19.03 -11.79
C ASP A 171 0.02 18.46 -12.66
N LEU A 172 -0.18 17.31 -13.29
CA LEU A 172 0.78 16.75 -14.25
C LEU A 172 1.11 17.75 -15.38
N TYR A 173 0.11 18.40 -15.95
CA TYR A 173 0.33 19.36 -17.04
C TYR A 173 0.96 20.68 -16.60
N ILE A 174 0.75 21.10 -15.37
CA ILE A 174 1.28 22.38 -14.85
C ILE A 174 2.69 22.20 -14.30
N SER A 175 2.93 21.12 -13.57
CA SER A 175 4.10 20.99 -12.69
C SER A 175 5.04 19.84 -13.04
N ALA A 176 4.54 18.71 -13.55
CA ALA A 176 5.33 17.49 -13.63
C ALA A 176 6.06 17.27 -14.96
N PHE A 177 5.57 17.79 -16.08
CA PHE A 177 6.24 17.66 -17.36
C PHE A 177 7.34 18.70 -17.55
N GLU A 178 8.48 18.30 -18.14
CA GLU A 178 9.59 19.22 -18.48
C GLU A 178 9.13 20.45 -19.26
N THR A 179 8.17 20.25 -20.18
CA THR A 179 7.52 21.34 -20.89
C THR A 179 6.11 21.53 -20.37
N PRO A 180 5.89 22.45 -19.42
CA PRO A 180 4.58 22.65 -18.84
C PRO A 180 3.52 23.01 -19.89
N GLN A 181 2.44 22.24 -19.91
CA GLN A 181 1.31 22.44 -20.80
C GLN A 181 0.19 23.22 -20.07
N LYS A 182 0.53 24.39 -19.54
CA LYS A 182 -0.33 25.20 -18.67
C LYS A 182 -1.76 25.36 -19.18
N LYS A 183 -1.97 25.56 -20.49
CA LYS A 183 -3.33 25.69 -21.06
C LYS A 183 -4.17 24.44 -20.86
N LYS A 184 -3.59 23.25 -21.03
CA LYS A 184 -4.28 21.98 -20.78
C LYS A 184 -4.52 21.77 -19.27
N GLY A 185 -3.52 22.08 -18.44
CA GLY A 185 -3.65 22.00 -17.00
C GLY A 185 -4.78 22.87 -16.47
N PHE A 186 -4.83 24.14 -16.86
CA PHE A 186 -5.93 25.05 -16.47
C PHE A 186 -7.29 24.62 -16.97
N PHE A 187 -7.36 23.99 -18.15
CA PHE A 187 -8.62 23.44 -18.65
C PHE A 187 -9.18 22.36 -17.72
N TRP A 188 -8.37 21.40 -17.29
CA TRP A 188 -8.78 20.34 -16.39
C TRP A 188 -9.02 20.84 -14.96
N LEU A 189 -8.17 21.75 -14.48
CA LEU A 189 -8.33 22.38 -13.17
C LEU A 189 -9.68 23.10 -13.05
N LYS A 190 -10.08 23.88 -14.06
CA LYS A 190 -11.38 24.54 -14.09
C LYS A 190 -12.54 23.56 -14.05
N LYS A 191 -12.42 22.41 -14.69
CA LYS A 191 -13.46 21.36 -14.64
C LYS A 191 -13.61 20.78 -13.24
N ALA A 192 -12.50 20.49 -12.55
CA ALA A 192 -12.53 20.01 -11.16
C ALA A 192 -13.08 21.05 -10.19
N VAL A 193 -12.72 22.33 -10.38
CA VAL A 193 -13.23 23.46 -9.58
C VAL A 193 -14.74 23.63 -9.79
N ALA A 194 -15.23 23.47 -11.00
CA ALA A 194 -16.67 23.55 -11.30
C ALA A 194 -17.50 22.48 -10.57
N GLN A 195 -16.87 21.40 -10.13
CA GLN A 195 -17.47 20.36 -9.30
C GLN A 195 -17.33 20.62 -7.77
N ASN A 196 -16.85 21.80 -7.38
CA ASN A 196 -16.55 22.16 -5.99
C ASN A 196 -15.54 21.24 -5.30
N TYR A 197 -14.60 20.64 -6.06
CA TYR A 197 -13.58 19.80 -5.50
C TYR A 197 -12.53 20.65 -4.76
N LEU A 198 -12.51 20.55 -3.43
CA LEU A 198 -11.74 21.43 -2.56
C LEU A 198 -10.24 21.47 -2.90
N PRO A 199 -9.54 20.32 -3.16
CA PRO A 199 -8.13 20.36 -3.51
C PRO A 199 -7.86 21.14 -4.82
N ALA A 200 -8.76 21.06 -5.81
CA ALA A 200 -8.63 21.83 -7.05
C ALA A 200 -8.82 23.33 -6.83
N ILE A 201 -9.72 23.71 -5.92
CA ILE A 201 -9.90 25.13 -5.53
C ILE A 201 -8.65 25.68 -4.86
N GLN A 202 -8.02 24.89 -3.98
CA GLN A 202 -6.76 25.27 -3.33
C GLN A 202 -5.64 25.42 -4.35
N MET A 203 -5.44 24.43 -5.21
CA MET A 203 -4.45 24.46 -6.29
C MET A 203 -4.62 25.69 -7.20
N LEU A 204 -5.88 26.03 -7.56
CA LEU A 204 -6.14 27.21 -8.39
C LEU A 204 -5.72 28.52 -7.72
N ARG A 205 -5.80 28.62 -6.40
CA ARG A 205 -5.32 29.78 -5.63
C ARG A 205 -3.79 29.86 -5.65
N GLU A 206 -3.12 28.73 -5.45
CA GLU A 206 -1.64 28.67 -5.43
C GLU A 206 -1.03 29.02 -6.79
N VAL A 207 -1.62 28.56 -7.88
CA VAL A 207 -1.11 28.80 -9.25
C VAL A 207 -1.38 30.24 -9.73
N ASN A 208 -2.30 30.99 -9.11
CA ASN A 208 -2.62 32.37 -9.46
C ASN A 208 -1.80 33.40 -8.63
N HIS A 209 -1.00 32.95 -7.66
CA HIS A 209 -0.04 33.77 -6.89
C HIS A 209 1.36 33.64 -7.45
#